data_0fb3190c9005f27b34ebb37c01fd1ea1
#
_entry.id   0fb3190c9005f27b34ebb37c01fd1ea1
#
_cell.length_a   1.000
_cell.length_b   1.000
_cell.length_c   1.000
_cell.angle_alpha   90.00
_cell.angle_beta   90.00
_cell.angle_gamma   90.00
#
_symmetry.space_group_name_H-M   'P 1'
#
loop_
_entity.id
_entity.type
_entity.pdbx_description
1 polymer ?
#
loop_
_entity_poly.entity_id
_entity_poly.type
_entity_poly.pdbx_seq_one_letter_code
_entity_poly.pdbx_strand_id
1 'polypeptide(L)'
;MLKSKFKEKFIERYIKLTDFKKFEEYSLKFLRRSIRVNTLKISIKELKNKLKDWELTQIPWCREGFWIKHKTLERRDIGNLPEHYLGYFYIQEAASMIPPVVLNPKSNDLVLDMCASPGSKTTQLASMMENKGIIIANDISHDRLASLGINLQRCGVSNAIITLSKAQYFNLKFDKILLDAPCSGTGAIRKSLKTLLTWNPNSIKRLSNLQKKLIITAFNCLKDKGILVYSTCSVEPEENEEVIDFLLKKFKNAKLEEIKLKIKRSPAILEFKNKKYSKEIKKCLRIWPQDNDTEGFFIAKIKKD
;
A
#
# COMPACT_ATOMS: atom_id res chain seq x y z
N MET A 1 19.16 23.04 21.33
CA MET A 1 18.12 22.68 20.33
C MET A 1 18.71 21.66 19.35
N LEU A 2 18.23 20.42 19.34
CA LEU A 2 18.61 19.43 18.32
C LEU A 2 18.18 19.99 16.96
N LYS A 3 19.12 20.19 16.02
CA LYS A 3 18.77 20.57 14.64
C LYS A 3 17.76 19.55 14.09
N SER A 4 16.61 20.02 13.61
CA SER A 4 15.60 19.16 12.95
C SER A 4 16.27 18.36 11.84
N LYS A 5 15.95 17.06 11.75
CA LYS A 5 16.43 16.18 10.66
C LYS A 5 15.77 16.51 9.32
N PHE A 6 14.74 17.37 9.34
CA PHE A 6 13.97 17.77 8.17
C PHE A 6 14.54 19.06 7.57
N LYS A 7 14.61 19.13 6.25
CA LYS A 7 15.01 20.34 5.51
C LYS A 7 13.96 21.45 5.70
N GLU A 8 14.36 22.70 5.76
CA GLU A 8 13.48 23.86 5.93
C GLU A 8 12.31 23.87 4.94
N LYS A 9 12.60 23.71 3.63
CA LYS A 9 11.56 23.61 2.59
C LYS A 9 10.57 22.45 2.78
N PHE A 10 11.00 21.37 3.43
CA PHE A 10 10.12 20.27 3.81
C PHE A 10 9.18 20.71 4.94
N ILE A 11 9.73 21.34 5.98
CA ILE A 11 8.97 21.84 7.13
C ILE A 11 7.91 22.86 6.67
N GLU A 12 8.30 23.88 5.91
CA GLU A 12 7.39 24.90 5.36
C GLU A 12 6.23 24.32 4.57
N ARG A 13 6.49 23.22 3.85
CA ARG A 13 5.48 22.53 3.08
C ARG A 13 4.51 21.75 3.98
N TYR A 14 5.05 20.99 4.94
CA TYR A 14 4.26 20.07 5.74
C TYR A 14 3.45 20.75 6.85
N ILE A 15 3.87 21.89 7.35
CA ILE A 15 3.06 22.75 8.23
C ILE A 15 1.71 23.11 7.59
N LYS A 16 1.66 23.27 6.27
CA LYS A 16 0.43 23.57 5.51
C LYS A 16 -0.46 22.35 5.27
N LEU A 17 0.04 21.12 5.50
CA LEU A 17 -0.63 19.88 5.16
C LEU A 17 -1.16 19.12 6.40
N THR A 18 -0.46 19.25 7.54
CA THR A 18 -0.77 18.48 8.75
C THR A 18 -0.21 19.18 10.00
N ASP A 19 -0.56 18.69 11.20
CA ASP A 19 0.15 19.01 12.43
C ASP A 19 1.59 18.50 12.34
N PHE A 20 2.51 19.37 11.90
CA PHE A 20 3.89 19.00 11.61
C PHE A 20 4.62 18.46 12.85
N LYS A 21 4.33 18.97 14.05
CA LYS A 21 4.96 18.51 15.29
C LYS A 21 4.66 17.03 15.55
N LYS A 22 3.40 16.63 15.41
CA LYS A 22 3.01 15.23 15.54
C LYS A 22 3.56 14.38 14.37
N PHE A 23 3.53 14.91 13.15
CA PHE A 23 4.10 14.22 12.00
C PHE A 23 5.60 13.95 12.18
N GLU A 24 6.38 14.95 12.65
CA GLU A 24 7.80 14.82 12.95
C GLU A 24 8.05 13.76 14.03
N GLU A 25 7.34 13.85 15.17
CA GLU A 25 7.44 12.89 16.26
C GLU A 25 7.25 11.45 15.75
N TYR A 26 6.12 11.19 15.07
CA TYR A 26 5.78 9.86 14.58
C TYR A 26 6.69 9.40 13.43
N SER A 27 7.18 10.31 12.59
CA SER A 27 8.11 9.97 11.51
C SER A 27 9.50 9.57 12.02
N LEU A 28 9.90 10.00 13.21
CA LEU A 28 11.17 9.66 13.83
C LEU A 28 11.08 8.52 14.86
N LYS A 29 9.87 8.17 15.29
CA LYS A 29 9.60 7.07 16.20
C LYS A 29 9.74 5.73 15.50
N PHE A 30 10.19 4.70 16.22
CA PHE A 30 10.25 3.35 15.67
C PHE A 30 8.87 2.86 15.24
N LEU A 31 8.82 2.31 14.02
CA LEU A 31 7.61 1.69 13.49
C LEU A 31 7.32 0.38 14.23
N ARG A 32 6.07 0.20 14.66
CA ARG A 32 5.62 -1.07 15.23
C ARG A 32 5.77 -2.19 14.20
N ARG A 33 6.31 -3.33 14.62
CA ARG A 33 6.37 -4.50 13.76
C ARG A 33 4.99 -5.09 13.57
N SER A 34 4.70 -5.52 12.35
CA SER A 34 3.44 -6.18 12.02
C SER A 34 3.66 -7.36 11.09
N ILE A 35 2.79 -8.34 11.21
CA ILE A 35 2.76 -9.54 10.39
C ILE A 35 1.35 -9.76 9.85
N ARG A 36 1.26 -10.40 8.70
CA ARG A 36 0.02 -10.94 8.16
C ARG A 36 0.11 -12.46 8.11
N VAL A 37 -0.84 -13.13 8.76
CA VAL A 37 -0.96 -14.59 8.72
C VAL A 37 -1.22 -15.03 7.27
N ASN A 38 -0.51 -16.04 6.82
CA ASN A 38 -0.71 -16.63 5.52
C ASN A 38 -1.71 -17.79 5.61
N THR A 39 -2.97 -17.48 5.37
CA THR A 39 -4.08 -18.45 5.49
C THR A 39 -4.07 -19.55 4.43
N LEU A 40 -3.18 -19.48 3.43
CA LEU A 40 -2.91 -20.60 2.52
C LEU A 40 -2.17 -21.76 3.20
N LYS A 41 -1.45 -21.48 4.30
CA LYS A 41 -0.57 -22.46 4.96
C LYS A 41 -0.92 -22.77 6.41
N ILE A 42 -1.55 -21.83 7.11
CA ILE A 42 -1.82 -21.98 8.54
C ILE A 42 -3.04 -21.15 8.97
N SER A 43 -3.80 -21.63 9.91
CA SER A 43 -4.87 -20.85 10.54
C SER A 43 -4.30 -19.80 11.51
N ILE A 44 -5.08 -18.74 11.76
CA ILE A 44 -4.73 -17.72 12.76
C ILE A 44 -4.53 -18.34 14.15
N LYS A 45 -5.37 -19.30 14.52
CA LYS A 45 -5.31 -19.97 15.82
C LYS A 45 -4.01 -20.77 15.98
N GLU A 46 -3.64 -21.54 14.97
CA GLU A 46 -2.41 -22.33 14.99
C GLU A 46 -1.16 -21.45 15.02
N LEU A 47 -1.11 -20.35 14.23
CA LEU A 47 0.01 -19.44 14.27
C LEU A 47 0.17 -18.78 15.66
N LYS A 48 -0.93 -18.35 16.30
CA LYS A 48 -0.90 -17.83 17.67
C LYS A 48 -0.34 -18.85 18.66
N ASN A 49 -0.69 -20.13 18.51
CA ASN A 49 -0.17 -21.21 19.37
C ASN A 49 1.34 -21.46 19.13
N LYS A 50 1.86 -21.24 17.92
CA LYS A 50 3.29 -21.36 17.62
C LYS A 50 4.09 -20.18 18.16
N LEU A 51 3.53 -18.98 18.11
CA LEU A 51 4.16 -17.74 18.56
C LEU A 51 3.83 -17.40 20.03
N LYS A 52 3.93 -18.39 20.95
CA LYS A 52 3.54 -18.25 22.37
C LYS A 52 4.31 -17.15 23.12
N ASP A 53 5.56 -16.91 22.74
CA ASP A 53 6.43 -15.90 23.37
C ASP A 53 6.17 -14.48 22.82
N TRP A 54 5.28 -14.36 21.85
CA TRP A 54 4.93 -13.12 21.19
C TRP A 54 3.51 -12.69 21.54
N GLU A 55 3.34 -11.41 21.82
CA GLU A 55 2.05 -10.76 21.90
C GLU A 55 1.59 -10.36 20.49
N LEU A 56 0.39 -10.78 20.11
CA LEU A 56 -0.22 -10.48 18.82
C LEU A 56 -1.47 -9.63 19.04
N THR A 57 -1.37 -8.33 18.74
CA THR A 57 -2.49 -7.38 18.82
C THR A 57 -3.14 -7.24 17.44
N GLN A 58 -4.45 -7.47 17.36
CA GLN A 58 -5.20 -7.43 16.11
C GLN A 58 -5.12 -6.06 15.43
N ILE A 59 -4.83 -6.03 14.12
CA ILE A 59 -4.96 -4.85 13.26
C ILE A 59 -6.45 -4.71 12.85
N PRO A 60 -7.15 -3.61 13.22
CA PRO A 60 -8.61 -3.54 13.09
C PRO A 60 -9.14 -3.61 11.65
N TRP A 61 -8.33 -3.29 10.65
CA TRP A 61 -8.69 -3.26 9.22
C TRP A 61 -8.24 -4.48 8.43
N CYS A 62 -7.54 -5.42 9.05
CA CYS A 62 -7.09 -6.64 8.38
C CYS A 62 -7.22 -7.83 9.34
N ARG A 63 -8.13 -8.76 9.04
CA ARG A 63 -8.41 -9.92 9.89
C ARG A 63 -7.17 -10.79 10.15
N GLU A 64 -6.33 -10.94 9.14
CA GLU A 64 -5.10 -11.73 9.17
C GLU A 64 -3.90 -10.93 9.69
N GLY A 65 -4.07 -9.61 9.92
CA GLY A 65 -3.01 -8.68 10.33
C GLY A 65 -2.88 -8.54 11.84
N PHE A 66 -1.64 -8.58 12.33
CA PHE A 66 -1.33 -8.38 13.75
C PHE A 66 -0.09 -7.51 13.92
N TRP A 67 -0.14 -6.58 14.88
CA TRP A 67 1.09 -6.06 15.46
C TRP A 67 1.70 -7.13 16.35
N ILE A 68 3.05 -7.22 16.31
CA ILE A 68 3.78 -8.27 17.01
C ILE A 68 4.87 -7.66 17.88
N LYS A 69 4.93 -8.10 19.15
CA LYS A 69 5.96 -7.70 20.12
C LYS A 69 6.34 -8.93 20.95
N HIS A 70 7.64 -9.11 21.24
CA HIS A 70 8.06 -10.15 22.17
C HIS A 70 7.60 -9.79 23.60
N LYS A 71 7.12 -10.77 24.36
CA LYS A 71 6.52 -10.54 25.69
C LYS A 71 7.50 -10.02 26.73
N THR A 72 8.74 -10.48 26.68
CA THR A 72 9.76 -10.22 27.72
C THR A 72 11.02 -9.56 27.18
N LEU A 73 11.34 -9.70 25.90
CA LEU A 73 12.58 -9.23 25.29
C LEU A 73 12.33 -8.10 24.29
N GLU A 74 13.32 -7.23 24.11
CA GLU A 74 13.30 -6.23 23.03
C GLU A 74 13.75 -6.81 21.69
N ARG A 75 13.14 -7.94 21.28
CA ARG A 75 13.44 -8.61 20.01
C ARG A 75 12.67 -7.98 18.85
N ARG A 76 13.36 -7.83 17.73
CA ARG A 76 12.79 -7.30 16.45
C ARG A 76 13.09 -8.20 15.26
N ASP A 77 13.74 -9.30 15.45
CA ASP A 77 14.26 -10.23 14.45
C ASP A 77 13.23 -11.27 14.00
N ILE A 78 11.97 -10.85 13.87
CA ILE A 78 10.85 -11.73 13.45
C ILE A 78 11.08 -12.40 12.09
N GLY A 79 11.97 -11.84 11.26
CA GLY A 79 12.38 -12.45 9.99
C GLY A 79 13.21 -13.73 10.16
N ASN A 80 13.80 -13.96 11.35
CA ASN A 80 14.61 -15.14 11.65
C ASN A 80 13.79 -16.26 12.32
N LEU A 81 12.49 -16.07 12.47
CA LEU A 81 11.62 -17.10 13.04
C LEU A 81 11.39 -18.24 12.03
N PRO A 82 11.40 -19.52 12.47
CA PRO A 82 11.07 -20.67 11.63
C PRO A 82 9.74 -20.50 10.90
N GLU A 83 8.75 -19.93 11.57
CA GLU A 83 7.41 -19.67 11.02
C GLU A 83 7.46 -18.69 9.84
N HIS A 84 8.42 -17.76 9.81
CA HIS A 84 8.64 -16.87 8.67
C HIS A 84 9.26 -17.64 7.49
N TYR A 85 10.29 -18.46 7.72
CA TYR A 85 10.90 -19.28 6.68
C TYR A 85 9.91 -20.26 6.06
N LEU A 86 9.05 -20.86 6.88
CA LEU A 86 7.98 -21.75 6.43
C LEU A 86 6.85 -21.01 5.67
N GLY A 87 6.87 -19.69 5.67
CA GLY A 87 5.86 -18.86 5.01
C GLY A 87 4.52 -18.84 5.71
N TYR A 88 4.46 -19.10 7.01
CA TYR A 88 3.24 -19.04 7.81
C TYR A 88 2.74 -17.61 8.04
N PHE A 89 3.63 -16.65 7.95
CA PHE A 89 3.28 -15.23 7.92
C PHE A 89 4.19 -14.44 6.97
N TYR A 90 3.70 -13.28 6.57
CA TYR A 90 4.45 -12.25 5.84
C TYR A 90 4.70 -11.06 6.78
N ILE A 91 5.92 -10.53 6.80
CA ILE A 91 6.22 -9.28 7.50
C ILE A 91 5.73 -8.14 6.63
N GLN A 92 4.60 -7.54 6.99
CA GLN A 92 3.97 -6.48 6.21
C GLN A 92 3.57 -5.33 7.11
N GLU A 93 3.83 -4.11 6.68
CA GLU A 93 3.41 -2.91 7.39
C GLU A 93 1.88 -2.81 7.41
N ALA A 94 1.32 -2.35 8.52
CA ALA A 94 -0.12 -2.41 8.78
C ALA A 94 -0.95 -1.61 7.77
N ALA A 95 -0.53 -0.39 7.37
CA ALA A 95 -1.24 0.39 6.35
C ALA A 95 -1.13 -0.24 4.96
N SER A 96 0.00 -0.91 4.66
CA SER A 96 0.21 -1.64 3.41
C SER A 96 -0.73 -2.84 3.22
N MET A 97 -1.38 -3.31 4.29
CA MET A 97 -2.39 -4.38 4.22
C MET A 97 -3.75 -3.87 3.69
N ILE A 98 -3.99 -2.56 3.69
CA ILE A 98 -5.29 -1.96 3.36
C ILE A 98 -5.66 -2.13 1.87
N PRO A 99 -4.78 -1.85 0.89
CA PRO A 99 -5.16 -1.89 -0.52
C PRO A 99 -5.75 -3.22 -0.99
N PRO A 100 -5.19 -4.41 -0.67
CA PRO A 100 -5.84 -5.69 -0.99
C PRO A 100 -7.18 -5.89 -0.30
N VAL A 101 -7.34 -5.46 0.96
CA VAL A 101 -8.62 -5.53 1.70
C VAL A 101 -9.69 -4.67 1.00
N VAL A 102 -9.32 -3.46 0.55
CA VAL A 102 -10.22 -2.55 -0.18
C VAL A 102 -10.59 -3.09 -1.56
N LEU A 103 -9.63 -3.73 -2.25
CA LEU A 103 -9.86 -4.37 -3.55
C LEU A 103 -10.82 -5.55 -3.43
N ASN A 104 -10.72 -6.31 -2.35
CA ASN A 104 -11.59 -7.44 -2.01
C ASN A 104 -11.78 -8.41 -3.19
N PRO A 105 -10.72 -9.07 -3.69
CA PRO A 105 -10.80 -9.98 -4.82
C PRO A 105 -11.61 -11.22 -4.45
N LYS A 106 -12.26 -11.82 -5.45
CA LYS A 106 -13.01 -13.08 -5.33
C LYS A 106 -12.20 -14.22 -5.95
N SER A 107 -12.52 -15.43 -5.57
CA SER A 107 -11.81 -16.66 -6.00
C SER A 107 -11.81 -16.92 -7.51
N ASN A 108 -12.71 -16.30 -8.27
CA ASN A 108 -12.79 -16.44 -9.73
C ASN A 108 -12.37 -15.18 -10.52
N ASP A 109 -11.89 -14.14 -9.84
CA ASP A 109 -11.45 -12.90 -10.49
C ASP A 109 -10.15 -13.12 -11.30
N LEU A 110 -10.03 -12.39 -12.39
CA LEU A 110 -8.77 -12.10 -13.05
C LEU A 110 -8.24 -10.77 -12.50
N VAL A 111 -7.16 -10.84 -11.74
CA VAL A 111 -6.59 -9.70 -11.01
C VAL A 111 -5.26 -9.27 -11.61
N LEU A 112 -5.03 -7.97 -11.76
CA LEU A 112 -3.71 -7.40 -12.06
C LEU A 112 -3.15 -6.72 -10.80
N ASP A 113 -1.98 -7.16 -10.34
CA ASP A 113 -1.10 -6.40 -9.44
C ASP A 113 -0.03 -5.73 -10.31
N MET A 114 -0.26 -4.44 -10.61
CA MET A 114 0.47 -3.74 -11.68
C MET A 114 1.92 -3.40 -11.31
N CYS A 115 2.25 -3.30 -10.01
CA CYS A 115 3.57 -2.98 -9.47
C CYS A 115 3.88 -3.91 -8.29
N ALA A 116 3.96 -5.22 -8.56
CA ALA A 116 3.79 -6.29 -7.60
C ALA A 116 4.95 -6.45 -6.59
N SER A 117 6.19 -6.15 -7.02
CA SER A 117 7.37 -6.44 -6.19
C SER A 117 7.42 -5.60 -4.92
N PRO A 118 7.80 -6.22 -3.79
CA PRO A 118 8.37 -7.56 -3.60
C PRO A 118 7.34 -8.69 -3.35
N GLY A 119 6.02 -8.49 -3.58
CA GLY A 119 5.00 -9.51 -3.48
C GLY A 119 4.17 -9.50 -2.20
N SER A 120 4.30 -8.49 -1.34
CA SER A 120 3.53 -8.41 -0.09
C SER A 120 2.02 -8.33 -0.34
N LYS A 121 1.60 -7.52 -1.32
CA LYS A 121 0.19 -7.37 -1.69
C LYS A 121 -0.27 -8.54 -2.58
N THR A 122 0.57 -9.00 -3.51
CA THR A 122 0.29 -10.18 -4.34
C THR A 122 -0.01 -11.43 -3.50
N THR A 123 0.83 -11.71 -2.48
CA THR A 123 0.61 -12.84 -1.57
C THR A 123 -0.64 -12.68 -0.72
N GLN A 124 -1.04 -11.44 -0.40
CA GLN A 124 -2.29 -11.15 0.28
C GLN A 124 -3.49 -11.40 -0.62
N LEU A 125 -3.44 -10.95 -1.88
CA LEU A 125 -4.47 -11.20 -2.89
C LEU A 125 -4.65 -12.71 -3.10
N ALA A 126 -3.56 -13.47 -3.29
CA ALA A 126 -3.60 -14.91 -3.46
C ALA A 126 -4.24 -15.63 -2.27
N SER A 127 -3.91 -15.19 -1.04
CA SER A 127 -4.51 -15.72 0.19
C SER A 127 -6.02 -15.43 0.26
N MET A 128 -6.45 -14.22 -0.10
CA MET A 128 -7.87 -13.84 -0.14
C MET A 128 -8.65 -14.60 -1.24
N MET A 129 -7.97 -14.96 -2.31
CA MET A 129 -8.53 -15.76 -3.42
C MET A 129 -8.41 -17.28 -3.20
N GLU A 130 -7.80 -17.73 -2.10
CA GLU A 130 -7.59 -19.15 -1.78
C GLU A 130 -6.83 -19.91 -2.89
N ASN A 131 -5.85 -19.24 -3.53
CA ASN A 131 -5.13 -19.75 -4.71
C ASN A 131 -6.04 -20.11 -5.91
N LYS A 132 -7.24 -19.55 -5.98
CA LYS A 132 -8.17 -19.70 -7.11
C LYS A 132 -8.17 -18.45 -7.98
N GLY A 133 -8.74 -18.53 -9.19
CA GLY A 133 -8.66 -17.45 -10.17
C GLY A 133 -7.23 -17.23 -10.66
N ILE A 134 -6.93 -16.04 -11.18
CA ILE A 134 -5.61 -15.72 -11.75
C ILE A 134 -5.16 -14.34 -11.28
N ILE A 135 -3.91 -14.23 -10.85
CA ILE A 135 -3.25 -12.98 -10.56
C ILE A 135 -2.13 -12.76 -11.58
N ILE A 136 -2.17 -11.68 -12.35
CA ILE A 136 -1.01 -11.22 -13.11
C ILE A 136 -0.21 -10.29 -12.20
N ALA A 137 0.97 -10.74 -11.79
CA ALA A 137 1.87 -10.00 -10.90
C ALA A 137 3.02 -9.39 -11.70
N ASN A 138 2.90 -8.10 -12.01
CA ASN A 138 3.82 -7.40 -12.90
C ASN A 138 4.81 -6.50 -12.16
N ASP A 139 6.04 -6.42 -12.67
CA ASP A 139 6.98 -5.35 -12.34
C ASP A 139 7.83 -5.00 -13.58
N ILE A 140 8.46 -3.83 -13.59
CA ILE A 140 9.33 -3.38 -14.70
C ILE A 140 10.81 -3.72 -14.48
N SER A 141 11.19 -4.23 -13.31
CA SER A 141 12.57 -4.48 -12.91
C SER A 141 12.81 -5.97 -12.74
N HIS A 142 13.73 -6.51 -13.52
CA HIS A 142 14.15 -7.91 -13.43
C HIS A 142 14.65 -8.27 -12.01
N ASP A 143 15.49 -7.41 -11.42
CA ASP A 143 16.04 -7.65 -10.06
C ASP A 143 14.94 -7.68 -8.99
N ARG A 144 13.89 -6.88 -9.16
CA ARG A 144 12.75 -6.88 -8.25
C ARG A 144 11.88 -8.13 -8.41
N LEU A 145 11.80 -8.72 -9.59
CA LEU A 145 11.05 -9.95 -9.83
C LEU A 145 11.65 -11.16 -9.10
N ALA A 146 12.95 -11.21 -8.86
CA ALA A 146 13.56 -12.25 -8.04
C ALA A 146 12.97 -12.27 -6.63
N SER A 147 12.87 -11.12 -5.99
CA SER A 147 12.25 -10.99 -4.67
C SER A 147 10.76 -11.37 -4.69
N LEU A 148 10.04 -11.01 -5.76
CA LEU A 148 8.65 -11.39 -5.96
C LEU A 148 8.52 -12.92 -6.04
N GLY A 149 9.29 -13.57 -6.90
CA GLY A 149 9.27 -15.03 -7.09
C GLY A 149 9.54 -15.79 -5.79
N ILE A 150 10.61 -15.42 -5.06
CA ILE A 150 10.97 -16.03 -3.77
C ILE A 150 9.81 -15.88 -2.76
N ASN A 151 9.17 -14.72 -2.67
CA ASN A 151 8.09 -14.50 -1.74
C ASN A 151 6.81 -15.26 -2.12
N LEU A 152 6.48 -15.35 -3.42
CA LEU A 152 5.35 -16.17 -3.88
C LEU A 152 5.58 -17.65 -3.56
N GLN A 153 6.77 -18.18 -3.85
CA GLN A 153 7.15 -19.55 -3.54
C GLN A 153 7.09 -19.82 -2.04
N ARG A 154 7.74 -18.98 -1.23
CA ARG A 154 7.75 -19.11 0.24
C ARG A 154 6.35 -19.10 0.82
N CYS A 155 5.43 -18.27 0.28
CA CYS A 155 4.06 -18.19 0.75
C CYS A 155 3.13 -19.27 0.15
N GLY A 156 3.60 -20.10 -0.79
CA GLY A 156 2.79 -21.15 -1.42
C GLY A 156 1.71 -20.60 -2.36
N VAL A 157 2.01 -19.51 -3.05
CA VAL A 157 1.12 -18.93 -4.06
C VAL A 157 1.23 -19.74 -5.34
N SER A 158 0.10 -20.26 -5.84
CA SER A 158 0.03 -21.09 -7.05
C SER A 158 -0.82 -20.49 -8.18
N ASN A 159 -1.54 -19.38 -7.91
CA ASN A 159 -2.44 -18.75 -8.88
C ASN A 159 -1.88 -17.42 -9.44
N ALA A 160 -0.58 -17.15 -9.29
CA ALA A 160 0.05 -15.92 -9.79
C ALA A 160 0.99 -16.21 -10.97
N ILE A 161 0.86 -15.42 -12.03
CA ILE A 161 1.75 -15.40 -13.18
C ILE A 161 2.61 -14.15 -13.09
N ILE A 162 3.93 -14.33 -13.00
CA ILE A 162 4.88 -13.22 -12.94
C ILE A 162 5.14 -12.70 -14.37
N THR A 163 5.06 -11.37 -14.54
CA THR A 163 5.35 -10.72 -15.82
C THR A 163 6.36 -9.59 -15.66
N LEU A 164 7.24 -9.45 -16.64
CA LEU A 164 8.19 -8.33 -16.78
C LEU A 164 7.71 -7.45 -17.92
N SER A 165 6.94 -6.41 -17.60
CA SER A 165 6.41 -5.53 -18.63
C SER A 165 6.26 -4.10 -18.13
N LYS A 166 6.46 -3.13 -19.03
CA LYS A 166 6.03 -1.78 -18.77
C LYS A 166 4.50 -1.77 -18.74
N ALA A 167 3.92 -1.25 -17.67
CA ALA A 167 2.47 -1.26 -17.44
C ALA A 167 1.65 -0.69 -18.63
N GLN A 168 2.21 0.25 -19.37
CA GLN A 168 1.57 0.86 -20.55
C GLN A 168 1.30 -0.11 -21.73
N TYR A 169 1.87 -1.29 -21.71
CA TYR A 169 1.67 -2.31 -22.75
C TYR A 169 0.59 -3.33 -22.41
N PHE A 170 -0.04 -3.22 -21.23
CA PHE A 170 -1.17 -4.09 -20.92
C PHE A 170 -2.37 -3.73 -21.79
N ASN A 171 -2.96 -4.74 -22.44
CA ASN A 171 -4.17 -4.64 -23.27
C ASN A 171 -5.27 -5.62 -22.85
N LEU A 172 -5.00 -6.49 -21.86
CA LEU A 172 -5.97 -7.41 -21.29
C LEU A 172 -6.98 -6.68 -20.41
N LYS A 173 -8.17 -7.26 -20.22
CA LYS A 173 -9.22 -6.75 -19.34
C LYS A 173 -9.29 -7.56 -18.05
N PHE A 174 -9.29 -6.85 -16.91
CA PHE A 174 -9.26 -7.42 -15.58
C PHE A 174 -10.54 -7.09 -14.79
N ASP A 175 -10.96 -8.01 -13.92
CA ASP A 175 -12.06 -7.77 -12.99
C ASP A 175 -11.64 -6.81 -11.89
N LYS A 176 -10.40 -6.96 -11.43
CA LYS A 176 -9.78 -6.18 -10.35
C LYS A 176 -8.37 -5.78 -10.70
N ILE A 177 -8.01 -4.55 -10.37
CA ILE A 177 -6.64 -4.05 -10.54
C ILE A 177 -6.16 -3.41 -9.25
N LEU A 178 -4.97 -3.81 -8.80
CA LEU A 178 -4.22 -3.12 -7.76
C LEU A 178 -3.10 -2.32 -8.41
N LEU A 179 -3.11 -1.03 -8.23
CA LEU A 179 -2.01 -0.13 -8.60
C LEU A 179 -1.43 0.48 -7.33
N ASP A 180 -0.54 -0.29 -6.66
CA ASP A 180 0.33 0.26 -5.61
C ASP A 180 1.49 0.98 -6.29
N ALA A 181 1.28 2.27 -6.55
CA ALA A 181 2.09 3.00 -7.50
C ALA A 181 3.50 3.33 -6.96
N PRO A 182 4.55 3.30 -7.80
CA PRO A 182 5.85 3.81 -7.41
C PRO A 182 5.72 5.27 -7.00
N CYS A 183 6.24 5.62 -5.81
CA CYS A 183 6.04 6.90 -5.18
C CYS A 183 7.27 7.39 -4.42
N SER A 184 7.23 8.62 -3.90
CA SER A 184 8.33 9.23 -3.13
C SER A 184 8.55 8.60 -1.76
N GLY A 185 7.58 7.84 -1.24
CA GLY A 185 7.67 7.18 0.06
C GLY A 185 7.67 8.13 1.26
N THR A 186 7.16 9.34 1.13
CA THR A 186 7.18 10.35 2.21
C THR A 186 6.30 9.97 3.41
N GLY A 187 5.38 9.02 3.27
CA GLY A 187 4.68 8.41 4.39
C GLY A 187 5.48 7.33 5.12
N ALA A 188 6.53 6.80 4.48
CA ALA A 188 7.36 5.69 4.99
C ALA A 188 8.72 6.15 5.56
N ILE A 189 8.85 7.41 5.97
CA ILE A 189 10.09 7.98 6.57
C ILE A 189 10.54 7.14 7.78
N ARG A 190 9.61 6.67 8.61
CA ARG A 190 9.88 5.79 9.77
C ARG A 190 10.60 4.50 9.40
N LYS A 191 10.38 4.00 8.19
CA LYS A 191 11.03 2.79 7.66
C LYS A 191 12.43 3.09 7.15
N SER A 192 12.61 4.28 6.53
CA SER A 192 13.88 4.69 5.97
C SER A 192 14.05 6.20 6.01
N LEU A 193 14.92 6.67 6.89
CA LEU A 193 15.29 8.10 6.96
C LEU A 193 15.99 8.60 5.69
N LYS A 194 16.44 7.70 4.79
CA LYS A 194 16.98 8.08 3.47
C LYS A 194 15.98 8.88 2.65
N THR A 195 14.68 8.65 2.86
CA THR A 195 13.60 9.41 2.20
C THR A 195 13.73 10.92 2.45
N LEU A 196 14.16 11.35 3.64
CA LEU A 196 14.40 12.77 3.94
C LEU A 196 15.58 13.34 3.15
N LEU A 197 16.62 12.55 2.94
CA LEU A 197 17.80 12.97 2.18
C LEU A 197 17.48 13.14 0.70
N THR A 198 16.69 12.23 0.15
CA THR A 198 16.32 12.20 -1.28
C THR A 198 15.08 13.02 -1.60
N TRP A 199 14.36 13.54 -0.60
CA TRP A 199 13.17 14.34 -0.82
C TRP A 199 13.46 15.57 -1.68
N ASN A 200 12.71 15.71 -2.78
CA ASN A 200 12.86 16.76 -3.76
C ASN A 200 11.52 17.00 -4.48
N PRO A 201 11.00 18.24 -4.52
CA PRO A 201 9.78 18.59 -5.24
C PRO A 201 9.76 18.20 -6.73
N ASN A 202 10.91 18.26 -7.41
CA ASN A 202 11.01 17.85 -8.82
C ASN A 202 10.82 16.32 -8.99
N SER A 203 11.34 15.53 -8.05
CA SER A 203 11.13 14.07 -8.03
C SER A 203 9.65 13.74 -7.79
N ILE A 204 8.97 14.45 -6.90
CA ILE A 204 7.52 14.30 -6.65
C ILE A 204 6.74 14.60 -7.95
N LYS A 205 7.05 15.68 -8.66
CA LYS A 205 6.41 16.03 -9.94
C LYS A 205 6.62 14.95 -11.00
N ARG A 206 7.84 14.41 -11.11
CA ARG A 206 8.16 13.31 -12.04
C ARG A 206 7.37 12.04 -11.72
N LEU A 207 7.29 11.66 -10.44
CA LEU A 207 6.52 10.50 -9.99
C LEU A 207 5.03 10.69 -10.20
N SER A 208 4.46 11.86 -9.90
CA SER A 208 3.07 12.20 -10.18
C SER A 208 2.73 12.02 -11.66
N ASN A 209 3.61 12.47 -12.57
CA ASN A 209 3.41 12.29 -14.02
C ASN A 209 3.45 10.81 -14.45
N LEU A 210 4.33 10.02 -13.83
CA LEU A 210 4.36 8.57 -14.05
C LEU A 210 3.06 7.92 -13.54
N GLN A 211 2.63 8.25 -12.33
CA GLN A 211 1.41 7.72 -11.72
C GLN A 211 0.16 8.05 -12.54
N LYS A 212 0.09 9.26 -13.13
CA LYS A 212 -0.99 9.64 -14.06
C LYS A 212 -1.02 8.78 -15.32
N LYS A 213 0.14 8.38 -15.86
CA LYS A 213 0.22 7.43 -16.98
C LYS A 213 -0.24 6.04 -16.56
N LEU A 214 0.26 5.55 -15.41
CA LEU A 214 -0.08 4.22 -14.89
C LEU A 214 -1.57 4.08 -14.60
N ILE A 215 -2.20 5.07 -13.96
CA ILE A 215 -3.62 4.99 -13.60
C ILE A 215 -4.53 5.04 -14.83
N ILE A 216 -4.13 5.75 -15.91
CA ILE A 216 -4.85 5.71 -17.20
C ILE A 216 -4.83 4.28 -17.75
N THR A 217 -3.65 3.67 -17.83
CA THR A 217 -3.52 2.29 -18.33
C THR A 217 -4.32 1.32 -17.48
N ALA A 218 -4.21 1.41 -16.14
CA ALA A 218 -4.96 0.59 -15.22
C ALA A 218 -6.48 0.71 -15.47
N PHE A 219 -6.99 1.94 -15.61
CA PHE A 219 -8.41 2.18 -15.86
C PHE A 219 -8.87 1.66 -17.23
N ASN A 220 -8.04 1.80 -18.27
CA ASN A 220 -8.32 1.25 -19.59
C ASN A 220 -8.36 -0.29 -19.59
N CYS A 221 -7.50 -0.93 -18.78
CA CYS A 221 -7.46 -2.38 -18.63
C CYS A 221 -8.55 -2.94 -17.70
N LEU A 222 -9.37 -2.10 -17.09
CA LEU A 222 -10.45 -2.53 -16.24
C LEU A 222 -11.69 -2.93 -17.08
N LYS A 223 -12.31 -4.06 -16.77
CA LYS A 223 -13.62 -4.44 -17.30
C LYS A 223 -14.69 -3.44 -16.82
N ASP A 224 -15.81 -3.39 -17.51
CA ASP A 224 -16.98 -2.65 -17.02
C ASP A 224 -17.45 -3.26 -15.69
N LYS A 225 -17.86 -2.41 -14.75
CA LYS A 225 -18.16 -2.76 -13.34
C LYS A 225 -16.95 -3.26 -12.54
N GLY A 226 -15.75 -3.32 -13.13
CA GLY A 226 -14.52 -3.69 -12.45
C GLY A 226 -14.07 -2.66 -11.41
N ILE A 227 -13.15 -3.06 -10.53
CA ILE A 227 -12.64 -2.22 -9.44
C ILE A 227 -11.13 -2.04 -9.59
N LEU A 228 -10.69 -0.79 -9.57
CA LEU A 228 -9.30 -0.37 -9.45
C LEU A 228 -9.06 0.19 -8.04
N VAL A 229 -8.05 -0.32 -7.36
CA VAL A 229 -7.52 0.32 -6.14
C VAL A 229 -6.19 0.94 -6.47
N TYR A 230 -6.11 2.26 -6.34
CA TYR A 230 -4.89 3.04 -6.40
C TYR A 230 -4.37 3.27 -4.98
N SER A 231 -3.08 3.07 -4.76
CA SER A 231 -2.45 3.34 -3.46
C SER A 231 -1.02 3.84 -3.59
N THR A 232 -0.56 4.58 -2.59
CA THR A 232 0.82 4.99 -2.40
C THR A 232 1.19 5.02 -0.91
N CYS A 233 2.46 4.78 -0.59
CA CYS A 233 3.05 5.10 0.70
C CYS A 233 3.60 6.55 0.75
N SER A 234 3.10 7.43 -0.10
CA SER A 234 3.37 8.87 -0.10
C SER A 234 2.25 9.64 0.58
N VAL A 235 2.59 10.76 1.21
CA VAL A 235 1.62 11.72 1.76
C VAL A 235 1.55 13.02 0.95
N GLU A 236 2.20 13.04 -0.22
CA GLU A 236 2.24 14.19 -1.13
C GLU A 236 0.94 14.34 -1.93
N PRO A 237 0.26 15.50 -1.92
CA PRO A 237 -0.99 15.68 -2.64
C PRO A 237 -0.87 15.47 -4.15
N GLU A 238 0.30 15.82 -4.74
CA GLU A 238 0.55 15.65 -6.18
C GLU A 238 0.58 14.18 -6.62
N GLU A 239 0.99 13.27 -5.71
CA GLU A 239 1.06 11.83 -5.96
C GLU A 239 -0.27 11.12 -5.62
N ASN A 240 -1.16 11.79 -4.95
CA ASN A 240 -2.38 11.25 -4.35
C ASN A 240 -3.65 11.90 -4.96
N GLU A 241 -4.16 12.93 -4.32
CA GLU A 241 -5.41 13.58 -4.71
C GLU A 241 -5.35 14.15 -6.14
N GLU A 242 -4.21 14.72 -6.56
CA GLU A 242 -4.06 15.26 -7.92
C GLU A 242 -4.10 14.14 -8.99
N VAL A 243 -3.59 12.96 -8.69
CA VAL A 243 -3.64 11.81 -9.62
C VAL A 243 -5.08 11.31 -9.77
N ILE A 244 -5.83 11.26 -8.67
CA ILE A 244 -7.23 10.84 -8.70
C ILE A 244 -8.11 11.88 -9.39
N ASP A 245 -7.92 13.17 -9.09
CA ASP A 245 -8.63 14.27 -9.75
C ASP A 245 -8.40 14.26 -11.27
N PHE A 246 -7.16 14.03 -11.68
CA PHE A 246 -6.81 13.88 -13.09
C PHE A 246 -7.56 12.72 -13.76
N LEU A 247 -7.67 11.55 -13.10
CA LEU A 247 -8.42 10.42 -13.61
C LEU A 247 -9.91 10.76 -13.80
N LEU A 248 -10.54 11.35 -12.76
CA LEU A 248 -11.95 11.71 -12.78
C LEU A 248 -12.30 12.73 -13.87
N LYS A 249 -11.38 13.67 -14.13
CA LYS A 249 -11.55 14.64 -15.24
C LYS A 249 -11.44 13.99 -16.60
N LYS A 250 -10.57 12.96 -16.73
CA LYS A 250 -10.34 12.27 -18.01
C LYS A 250 -11.43 11.26 -18.34
N PHE A 251 -11.95 10.52 -17.37
CA PHE A 251 -12.90 9.44 -17.56
C PHE A 251 -14.22 9.71 -16.81
N LYS A 252 -15.27 10.02 -17.56
CA LYS A 252 -16.60 10.33 -16.99
C LYS A 252 -17.27 9.11 -16.32
N ASN A 253 -16.89 7.90 -16.75
CA ASN A 253 -17.33 6.63 -16.19
C ASN A 253 -16.46 6.11 -15.05
N ALA A 254 -15.49 6.90 -14.56
CA ALA A 254 -14.76 6.60 -13.33
C ALA A 254 -15.54 7.14 -12.12
N LYS A 255 -15.89 6.26 -11.18
CA LYS A 255 -16.61 6.62 -9.94
C LYS A 255 -15.81 6.24 -8.72
N LEU A 256 -15.64 7.15 -7.77
CA LEU A 256 -15.05 6.84 -6.47
C LEU A 256 -16.07 6.17 -5.55
N GLU A 257 -15.69 5.05 -4.97
CA GLU A 257 -16.42 4.40 -3.89
C GLU A 257 -15.82 4.73 -2.52
N GLU A 258 -16.69 4.90 -1.53
CA GLU A 258 -16.25 5.17 -0.16
C GLU A 258 -15.58 3.93 0.46
N ILE A 259 -14.45 4.15 1.13
CA ILE A 259 -13.72 3.09 1.84
C ILE A 259 -14.20 3.03 3.30
N LYS A 260 -14.94 1.97 3.65
CA LYS A 260 -15.50 1.76 5.00
C LYS A 260 -14.63 0.77 5.78
N LEU A 261 -13.73 1.27 6.61
CA LEU A 261 -12.84 0.48 7.47
C LEU A 261 -12.79 1.07 8.89
N LYS A 262 -12.53 0.22 9.89
CA LYS A 262 -12.24 0.66 11.27
C LYS A 262 -10.83 1.23 11.35
N ILE A 263 -10.64 2.44 10.84
CA ILE A 263 -9.37 3.13 10.81
C ILE A 263 -9.56 4.63 11.00
N LYS A 264 -8.69 5.24 11.78
CA LYS A 264 -8.66 6.70 11.88
C LYS A 264 -8.11 7.27 10.59
N ARG A 265 -8.86 8.17 9.97
CA ARG A 265 -8.50 8.83 8.72
C ARG A 265 -8.38 10.33 8.91
N SER A 266 -7.49 10.93 8.18
CA SER A 266 -7.43 12.37 8.02
C SER A 266 -8.26 12.81 6.82
N PRO A 267 -8.75 14.07 6.80
CA PRO A 267 -9.44 14.61 5.64
C PRO A 267 -8.58 14.55 4.37
N ALA A 268 -9.18 14.23 3.24
CA ALA A 268 -8.53 14.36 1.94
C ALA A 268 -8.24 15.85 1.65
N ILE A 269 -7.13 16.13 0.99
CA ILE A 269 -6.72 17.49 0.63
C ILE A 269 -7.46 17.89 -0.64
N LEU A 270 -8.37 18.87 -0.54
CA LEU A 270 -9.18 19.33 -1.66
C LEU A 270 -8.62 20.54 -2.40
N GLU A 271 -7.61 21.16 -1.85
CA GLU A 271 -6.90 22.28 -2.50
C GLU A 271 -5.42 22.25 -2.13
N PHE A 272 -4.55 22.39 -3.14
CA PHE A 272 -3.11 22.47 -2.94
C PHE A 272 -2.44 23.28 -4.05
N LYS A 273 -1.56 24.23 -3.70
CA LYS A 273 -0.85 25.14 -4.65
C LYS A 273 -1.81 25.79 -5.67
N ASN A 274 -2.91 26.36 -5.18
CA ASN A 274 -3.95 27.02 -5.97
C ASN A 274 -4.71 26.11 -6.96
N LYS A 275 -4.54 24.78 -6.83
CA LYS A 275 -5.33 23.79 -7.59
C LYS A 275 -6.43 23.26 -6.70
N LYS A 276 -7.68 23.37 -7.16
CA LYS A 276 -8.86 22.77 -6.52
C LYS A 276 -9.15 21.42 -7.15
N TYR A 277 -9.37 20.43 -6.30
CA TYR A 277 -9.71 19.06 -6.70
C TYR A 277 -11.20 18.79 -6.55
N SER A 278 -11.68 17.77 -7.22
CA SER A 278 -13.08 17.32 -7.13
C SER A 278 -13.48 17.02 -5.67
N LYS A 279 -14.70 17.39 -5.29
CA LYS A 279 -15.26 17.07 -3.96
C LYS A 279 -15.41 15.56 -3.73
N GLU A 280 -15.50 14.76 -4.81
CA GLU A 280 -15.55 13.30 -4.75
C GLU A 280 -14.33 12.68 -4.05
N ILE A 281 -13.17 13.36 -4.08
CA ILE A 281 -11.92 12.92 -3.46
C ILE A 281 -12.06 12.72 -1.93
N LYS A 282 -13.07 13.29 -1.29
CA LYS A 282 -13.41 13.01 0.12
C LYS A 282 -13.67 11.53 0.39
N LYS A 283 -14.02 10.74 -0.63
CA LYS A 283 -14.22 9.29 -0.53
C LYS A 283 -12.91 8.50 -0.41
N CYS A 284 -11.76 9.11 -0.80
CA CYS A 284 -10.45 8.49 -0.64
C CYS A 284 -10.06 8.38 0.84
N LEU A 285 -9.20 7.44 1.13
CA LEU A 285 -8.63 7.26 2.46
C LEU A 285 -7.22 7.86 2.50
N ARG A 286 -7.02 8.88 3.32
CA ARG A 286 -5.72 9.46 3.67
C ARG A 286 -5.37 9.14 5.11
N ILE A 287 -4.15 8.67 5.33
CA ILE A 287 -3.62 8.32 6.64
C ILE A 287 -2.27 9.01 6.80
N TRP A 288 -2.12 9.77 7.87
CA TRP A 288 -0.83 10.27 8.33
C TRP A 288 -0.20 9.29 9.33
N PRO A 289 1.13 9.28 9.52
CA PRO A 289 1.77 8.38 10.48
C PRO A 289 1.19 8.45 11.89
N GLN A 290 0.79 9.64 12.34
CA GLN A 290 0.22 9.90 13.66
C GLN A 290 -1.24 9.44 13.83
N ASP A 291 -1.96 9.13 12.74
CA ASP A 291 -3.37 8.76 12.84
C ASP A 291 -3.56 7.39 13.49
N ASN A 292 -2.72 6.42 13.13
CA ASN A 292 -2.85 5.04 13.59
C ASN A 292 -1.52 4.43 14.09
N ASP A 293 -0.47 5.24 14.26
CA ASP A 293 0.89 4.78 14.56
C ASP A 293 1.40 3.75 13.52
N THR A 294 1.24 4.09 12.22
CA THR A 294 1.62 3.30 11.04
C THR A 294 2.51 4.12 10.11
N GLU A 295 2.82 3.61 8.92
CA GLU A 295 3.25 4.46 7.81
C GLU A 295 2.08 5.36 7.36
N GLY A 296 2.40 6.52 6.77
CA GLY A 296 1.43 7.34 6.06
C GLY A 296 1.06 6.68 4.74
N PHE A 297 -0.23 6.72 4.38
CA PHE A 297 -0.74 6.01 3.21
C PHE A 297 -1.91 6.76 2.55
N PHE A 298 -2.07 6.56 1.25
CA PHE A 298 -3.23 7.04 0.51
C PHE A 298 -3.85 5.91 -0.30
N ILE A 299 -5.18 5.80 -0.28
CA ILE A 299 -5.92 4.78 -1.02
C ILE A 299 -7.17 5.39 -1.67
N ALA A 300 -7.38 5.08 -2.95
CA ALA A 300 -8.61 5.39 -3.68
C ALA A 300 -9.20 4.11 -4.26
N LYS A 301 -10.51 3.91 -4.07
CA LYS A 301 -11.27 2.82 -4.68
C LYS A 301 -12.09 3.38 -5.82
N ILE A 302 -11.81 2.93 -7.03
CA ILE A 302 -12.40 3.41 -8.27
C ILE A 302 -13.18 2.27 -8.92
N LYS A 303 -14.44 2.52 -9.25
CA LYS A 303 -15.26 1.62 -10.05
C LYS A 303 -15.38 2.19 -11.46
N LYS A 304 -15.37 1.32 -12.45
CA LYS A 304 -15.70 1.67 -13.84
C LYS A 304 -17.17 1.36 -14.10
N ASP A 305 -17.93 2.40 -14.43
CA ASP A 305 -19.35 2.26 -14.85
C ASP A 305 -19.45 1.92 -16.33
#